data_86ce07f4aeb0ba01c3a06cccb2c0af0c
#
_entry.id   86ce07f4aeb0ba01c3a06cccb2c0af0c
#
_cell.length_a   1.000
_cell.length_b   1.000
_cell.length_c   1.000
_cell.angle_alpha   90.00
_cell.angle_beta   90.00
_cell.angle_gamma   90.00
#
_symmetry.space_group_name_H-M   'P 1'
#
loop_
_entity.id
_entity.type
_entity.pdbx_description
1 polymer ?
#
loop_
_entity_poly.entity_id
_entity_poly.type
_entity_poly.pdbx_seq_one_letter_code
_entity_poly.pdbx_strand_id
1 'polypeptide(L)'
;MGTQKGVGEMLSFCLTGLCISVAAACVCAQMKEAQRVIDGVAQLGELVSPALMVMIAAAGGSAVSAVQPTSVLLCSGMTEAFRNTFMPFILMMCALSTAGTVSENKQLKAMAGLIKSLLKWGMGLTFTFFLGSVSIKSLNAAGLDSAGVKALKYAFDKSVPVVGGVISGTYEGLRAGAIVLKNAAGTVALLLLLLYFTAPGIRMLCSVISMRITAAICAVADDGRISAMLTAAADSCTYMFAVSAIAVLMNMLAVAAALLASGVG
;
A
#
# COMPACT_ATOMS: atom_id res chain seq x y z
N MET A 1 35.77 -44.50 -13.35
CA MET A 1 34.35 -44.05 -13.34
C MET A 1 33.90 -43.34 -12.06
N GLY A 2 34.54 -43.49 -10.93
CA GLY A 2 34.20 -42.82 -9.66
C GLY A 2 34.51 -41.32 -9.59
N THR A 3 35.60 -40.87 -10.21
CA THR A 3 36.05 -39.45 -10.19
C THR A 3 35.16 -38.50 -11.01
N GLN A 4 34.58 -38.95 -12.09
CA GLN A 4 33.67 -38.11 -12.88
C GLN A 4 32.32 -37.89 -12.18
N LYS A 5 31.81 -38.86 -11.42
CA LYS A 5 30.59 -38.68 -10.62
C LYS A 5 30.80 -37.65 -9.49
N GLY A 6 31.95 -37.76 -8.79
CA GLY A 6 32.24 -36.80 -7.69
C GLY A 6 32.42 -35.36 -8.16
N VAL A 7 33.02 -35.15 -9.33
CA VAL A 7 33.19 -33.83 -9.91
C VAL A 7 31.81 -33.24 -10.34
N GLY A 8 30.92 -34.07 -10.89
CA GLY A 8 29.57 -33.65 -11.27
C GLY A 8 28.72 -33.24 -10.05
N GLU A 9 28.81 -34.01 -8.95
CA GLU A 9 28.10 -33.68 -7.69
C GLU A 9 28.63 -32.40 -7.05
N MET A 10 29.94 -32.18 -7.03
CA MET A 10 30.54 -30.94 -6.56
C MET A 10 30.12 -29.73 -7.43
N LEU A 11 30.10 -29.89 -8.74
CA LEU A 11 29.69 -28.84 -9.66
C LEU A 11 28.22 -28.47 -9.46
N SER A 12 27.34 -29.45 -9.33
CA SER A 12 25.92 -29.27 -9.03
C SER A 12 25.70 -28.55 -7.71
N PHE A 13 26.46 -28.90 -6.66
CA PHE A 13 26.40 -28.24 -5.36
C PHE A 13 26.84 -26.77 -5.45
N CYS A 14 27.95 -26.49 -6.12
CA CYS A 14 28.42 -25.11 -6.34
C CYS A 14 27.42 -24.28 -7.16
N LEU A 15 26.84 -24.86 -8.19
CA LEU A 15 25.82 -24.19 -9.02
C LEU A 15 24.56 -23.85 -8.21
N THR A 16 24.09 -24.81 -7.41
CA THR A 16 22.95 -24.60 -6.52
C THR A 16 23.23 -23.49 -5.50
N GLY A 17 24.41 -23.48 -4.88
CA GLY A 17 24.82 -22.42 -3.96
C GLY A 17 24.87 -21.03 -4.60
N LEU A 18 25.36 -20.95 -5.82
CA LEU A 18 25.41 -19.71 -6.59
C LEU A 18 23.97 -19.21 -6.94
N CYS A 19 23.10 -20.13 -7.36
CA CYS A 19 21.68 -19.80 -7.62
C CYS A 19 20.97 -19.30 -6.35
N ILE A 20 21.24 -19.92 -5.18
CA ILE A 20 20.69 -19.46 -3.90
C ILE A 20 21.14 -18.04 -3.60
N SER A 21 22.45 -17.75 -3.74
CA SER A 21 22.99 -16.44 -3.41
C SER A 21 22.44 -15.34 -4.30
N VAL A 22 22.29 -15.59 -5.61
CA VAL A 22 21.67 -14.64 -6.56
C VAL A 22 20.20 -14.44 -6.26
N ALA A 23 19.45 -15.51 -6.01
CA ALA A 23 18.03 -15.41 -5.65
C ALA A 23 17.83 -14.63 -4.33
N ALA A 24 18.65 -14.89 -3.32
CA ALA A 24 18.61 -14.17 -2.05
C ALA A 24 18.94 -12.68 -2.22
N ALA A 25 19.97 -12.34 -3.01
CA ALA A 25 20.31 -10.95 -3.31
C ALA A 25 19.15 -10.22 -4.01
N CYS A 26 18.47 -10.89 -4.94
CA CYS A 26 17.32 -10.32 -5.63
C CYS A 26 16.13 -10.12 -4.68
N VAL A 27 15.82 -11.08 -3.79
CA VAL A 27 14.76 -10.94 -2.77
C VAL A 27 15.09 -9.80 -1.79
N CYS A 28 16.34 -9.67 -1.36
CA CYS A 28 16.77 -8.58 -0.49
C CYS A 28 16.67 -7.20 -1.18
N ALA A 29 17.02 -7.11 -2.46
CA ALA A 29 16.86 -5.88 -3.24
C ALA A 29 15.38 -5.50 -3.37
N GLN A 30 14.52 -6.46 -3.66
CA GLN A 30 13.08 -6.30 -3.76
C GLN A 30 12.46 -5.85 -2.43
N MET A 31 12.92 -6.41 -1.30
CA MET A 31 12.47 -6.02 0.03
C MET A 31 12.79 -4.55 0.33
N LYS A 32 14.03 -4.10 0.02
CA LYS A 32 14.43 -2.71 0.20
C LYS A 32 13.57 -1.76 -0.64
N GLU A 33 13.25 -2.15 -1.87
CA GLU A 33 12.40 -1.35 -2.75
C GLU A 33 10.96 -1.30 -2.22
N ALA A 34 10.41 -2.42 -1.74
CA ALA A 34 9.10 -2.47 -1.12
C ALA A 34 9.01 -1.59 0.14
N GLN A 35 10.02 -1.64 1.00
CA GLN A 35 10.09 -0.77 2.19
C GLN A 35 10.16 0.71 1.81
N ARG A 36 10.97 1.08 0.80
CA ARG A 36 11.01 2.46 0.30
C ARG A 36 9.67 2.95 -0.20
N VAL A 37 8.94 2.10 -0.92
CA VAL A 37 7.59 2.44 -1.40
C VAL A 37 6.65 2.68 -0.23
N ILE A 38 6.62 1.77 0.74
CA ILE A 38 5.76 1.87 1.91
C ILE A 38 6.07 3.13 2.73
N ASP A 39 7.35 3.38 3.02
CA ASP A 39 7.80 4.54 3.80
C ASP A 39 7.53 5.86 3.03
N GLY A 40 7.80 5.90 1.74
CA GLY A 40 7.59 7.09 0.93
C GLY A 40 6.10 7.44 0.74
N VAL A 41 5.25 6.43 0.60
CA VAL A 41 3.79 6.65 0.51
C VAL A 41 3.24 7.14 1.85
N ALA A 42 3.75 6.63 2.98
CA ALA A 42 3.40 7.12 4.31
C ALA A 42 3.79 8.60 4.48
N GLN A 43 5.03 8.96 4.13
CA GLN A 43 5.53 10.33 4.18
C GLN A 43 4.70 11.27 3.29
N LEU A 44 4.37 10.85 2.07
CA LEU A 44 3.48 11.64 1.19
C LEU A 44 2.10 11.83 1.81
N GLY A 45 1.54 10.80 2.45
CA GLY A 45 0.27 10.88 3.17
C GLY A 45 0.32 11.87 4.34
N GLU A 46 1.41 11.88 5.11
CA GLU A 46 1.65 12.80 6.21
C GLU A 46 1.82 14.26 5.74
N LEU A 47 2.45 14.49 4.60
CA LEU A 47 2.62 15.83 4.01
C LEU A 47 1.31 16.36 3.41
N VAL A 48 0.56 15.51 2.73
CA VAL A 48 -0.69 15.88 2.06
C VAL A 48 -1.82 16.12 3.06
N SER A 49 -1.83 15.37 4.16
CA SER A 49 -2.90 15.42 5.16
C SER A 49 -3.11 16.82 5.76
N PRO A 50 -2.11 17.53 6.31
CA PRO A 50 -2.32 18.88 6.88
C PRO A 50 -2.69 19.92 5.80
N ALA A 51 -2.16 19.78 4.58
CA ALA A 51 -2.52 20.69 3.49
C ALA A 51 -4.01 20.55 3.11
N LEU A 52 -4.50 19.32 3.00
CA LEU A 52 -5.92 19.05 2.79
C LEU A 52 -6.78 19.56 3.95
N MET A 53 -6.30 19.45 5.19
CA MET A 53 -7.00 19.98 6.38
C MET A 53 -7.28 21.46 6.28
N VAL A 54 -6.25 22.25 6.01
CA VAL A 54 -6.38 23.70 5.89
C VAL A 54 -7.38 24.06 4.80
N MET A 55 -7.32 23.36 3.65
CA MET A 55 -8.24 23.60 2.54
C MET A 55 -9.68 23.21 2.87
N ILE A 56 -9.91 22.11 3.59
CA ILE A 56 -11.24 21.68 4.01
C ILE A 56 -11.81 22.64 5.06
N ALA A 57 -10.99 23.08 6.01
CA ALA A 57 -11.39 24.08 6.99
C ALA A 57 -11.77 25.42 6.33
N ALA A 58 -10.99 25.87 5.34
CA ALA A 58 -11.28 27.07 4.57
C ALA A 58 -12.57 26.94 3.71
N ALA A 59 -12.91 25.72 3.31
CA ALA A 59 -14.19 25.45 2.60
C ALA A 59 -15.41 25.38 3.54
N GLY A 60 -15.25 25.58 4.85
CA GLY A 60 -16.33 25.59 5.84
C GLY A 60 -16.76 24.19 6.32
N GLY A 61 -15.93 23.16 6.14
CA GLY A 61 -16.19 21.81 6.64
C GLY A 61 -16.02 21.73 8.14
N SER A 62 -17.10 21.53 8.88
CA SER A 62 -17.07 21.39 10.36
C SER A 62 -16.63 20.02 10.84
N ALA A 63 -16.67 19.00 9.97
CA ALA A 63 -16.30 17.62 10.28
C ALA A 63 -14.78 17.36 10.33
N VAL A 64 -13.93 18.34 10.02
CA VAL A 64 -12.48 18.26 9.94
C VAL A 64 -11.85 17.77 11.25
N SER A 65 -12.36 18.23 12.39
CA SER A 65 -11.78 17.92 13.70
C SER A 65 -11.97 16.47 14.14
N ALA A 66 -13.01 15.80 13.66
CA ALA A 66 -13.35 14.44 14.09
C ALA A 66 -12.84 13.33 13.16
N VAL A 67 -12.79 13.59 11.85
CA VAL A 67 -12.50 12.57 10.84
C VAL A 67 -11.01 12.37 10.60
N GLN A 68 -10.22 13.40 10.75
CA GLN A 68 -8.86 13.45 10.26
C GLN A 68 -7.79 12.83 11.16
N PRO A 69 -7.76 13.04 12.49
CA PRO A 69 -6.74 12.36 13.30
C PRO A 69 -6.82 10.85 13.20
N THR A 70 -8.04 10.32 13.03
CA THR A 70 -8.27 8.87 12.89
C THR A 70 -7.89 8.31 11.51
N SER A 71 -7.99 9.06 10.41
CA SER A 71 -7.57 8.56 9.09
C SER A 71 -6.05 8.50 8.96
N VAL A 72 -5.35 9.51 9.48
CA VAL A 72 -3.87 9.52 9.55
C VAL A 72 -3.38 8.39 10.45
N LEU A 73 -3.96 8.22 11.64
CA LEU A 73 -3.63 7.12 12.55
C LEU A 73 -3.89 5.74 11.94
N LEU A 74 -4.95 5.57 11.14
CA LEU A 74 -5.20 4.31 10.43
C LEU A 74 -4.16 4.06 9.35
N CYS A 75 -3.82 5.06 8.54
CA CYS A 75 -2.80 4.91 7.49
C CYS A 75 -1.43 4.64 8.09
N SER A 76 -1.00 5.36 9.13
CA SER A 76 0.29 5.14 9.78
C SER A 76 0.35 3.79 10.49
N GLY A 77 -0.69 3.41 11.25
CA GLY A 77 -0.76 2.11 11.91
C GLY A 77 -0.74 0.94 10.94
N MET A 78 -1.39 1.07 9.78
CA MET A 78 -1.36 0.02 8.74
C MET A 78 -0.03 -0.03 8.01
N THR A 79 0.60 1.11 7.74
CA THR A 79 1.96 1.16 7.17
C THR A 79 2.95 0.46 8.11
N GLU A 80 2.81 0.71 9.41
CA GLU A 80 3.64 0.06 10.43
C GLU A 80 3.39 -1.46 10.50
N ALA A 81 2.14 -1.90 10.40
CA ALA A 81 1.78 -3.32 10.31
C ALA A 81 2.40 -3.98 9.07
N PHE A 82 2.36 -3.33 7.90
CA PHE A 82 2.99 -3.85 6.70
C PHE A 82 4.51 -3.97 6.86
N ARG A 83 5.15 -2.97 7.43
CA ARG A 83 6.60 -2.95 7.65
C ARG A 83 7.05 -3.96 8.70
N ASN A 84 6.41 -3.97 9.87
CA ASN A 84 6.87 -4.71 11.04
C ASN A 84 6.32 -6.13 11.11
N THR A 85 5.20 -6.42 10.44
CA THR A 85 4.58 -7.75 10.47
C THR A 85 4.70 -8.46 9.13
N PHE A 86 4.18 -7.89 8.04
CA PHE A 86 4.12 -8.60 6.77
C PHE A 86 5.49 -8.83 6.13
N MET A 87 6.41 -7.85 6.18
CA MET A 87 7.75 -8.00 5.59
C MET A 87 8.58 -9.11 6.22
N PRO A 88 8.69 -9.23 7.57
CA PRO A 88 9.40 -10.36 8.19
C PRO A 88 8.75 -11.71 7.88
N PHE A 89 7.40 -11.80 7.85
CA PHE A 89 6.71 -13.03 7.50
C PHE A 89 6.98 -13.47 6.05
N ILE A 90 7.07 -12.54 5.11
CA ILE A 90 7.43 -12.85 3.71
C ILE A 90 8.86 -13.39 3.63
N LEU A 91 9.81 -12.79 4.36
CA LEU A 91 11.18 -13.31 4.43
C LEU A 91 11.25 -14.71 5.05
N MET A 92 10.50 -14.93 6.13
CA MET A 92 10.43 -16.23 6.78
C MET A 92 9.83 -17.29 5.85
N MET A 93 8.79 -16.94 5.11
CA MET A 93 8.21 -17.80 4.07
C MET A 93 9.25 -18.15 2.99
N CYS A 94 10.01 -17.17 2.52
CA CYS A 94 11.07 -17.36 1.54
C CYS A 94 12.16 -18.32 2.07
N ALA A 95 12.66 -18.07 3.26
CA ALA A 95 13.70 -18.89 3.90
C ALA A 95 13.26 -20.33 4.14
N LEU A 96 12.03 -20.53 4.65
CA LEU A 96 11.49 -21.88 4.88
C LEU A 96 11.22 -22.62 3.57
N SER A 97 10.74 -21.92 2.56
CA SER A 97 10.47 -22.52 1.25
C SER A 97 11.77 -22.94 0.55
N THR A 98 12.79 -22.09 0.55
CA THR A 98 14.11 -22.42 0.00
C THR A 98 14.80 -23.53 0.77
N ALA A 99 14.84 -23.46 2.10
CA ALA A 99 15.41 -24.51 2.96
C ALA A 99 14.68 -25.85 2.78
N GLY A 100 13.36 -25.84 2.73
CA GLY A 100 12.54 -27.04 2.49
C GLY A 100 12.74 -27.65 1.11
N THR A 101 13.13 -26.86 0.12
CA THR A 101 13.43 -27.34 -1.24
C THR A 101 14.83 -27.98 -1.29
N VAL A 102 15.81 -27.32 -0.67
CA VAL A 102 17.21 -27.82 -0.62
C VAL A 102 17.33 -29.12 0.20
N SER A 103 16.67 -29.16 1.36
CA SER A 103 16.69 -30.33 2.24
C SER A 103 15.67 -31.41 1.92
N GLU A 104 14.84 -31.20 0.88
CA GLU A 104 13.70 -32.07 0.52
C GLU A 104 12.73 -32.36 1.66
N ASN A 105 12.74 -31.52 2.68
CA ASN A 105 11.96 -31.71 3.89
C ASN A 105 10.50 -31.22 3.67
N LYS A 106 9.57 -32.18 3.67
CA LYS A 106 8.13 -31.91 3.50
C LYS A 106 7.54 -31.04 4.60
N GLN A 107 8.07 -31.13 5.81
CA GLN A 107 7.58 -30.33 6.96
C GLN A 107 7.90 -28.85 6.78
N LEU A 108 9.10 -28.49 6.33
CA LEU A 108 9.46 -27.09 6.05
C LEU A 108 8.62 -26.50 4.92
N LYS A 109 8.35 -27.28 3.87
CA LYS A 109 7.45 -26.87 2.78
C LYS A 109 6.00 -26.65 3.28
N ALA A 110 5.52 -27.50 4.17
CA ALA A 110 4.20 -27.34 4.78
C ALA A 110 4.11 -26.07 5.64
N MET A 111 5.14 -25.79 6.45
CA MET A 111 5.22 -24.56 7.25
C MET A 111 5.26 -23.30 6.35
N ALA A 112 6.04 -23.31 5.28
CA ALA A 112 6.04 -22.22 4.30
C ALA A 112 4.65 -22.03 3.68
N GLY A 113 3.93 -23.12 3.39
CA GLY A 113 2.55 -23.08 2.92
C GLY A 113 1.56 -22.45 3.90
N LEU A 114 1.71 -22.74 5.19
CA LEU A 114 0.91 -22.11 6.25
C LEU A 114 1.14 -20.61 6.30
N ILE A 115 2.42 -20.17 6.30
CA ILE A 115 2.76 -18.74 6.31
C ILE A 115 2.20 -18.05 5.06
N LYS A 116 2.30 -18.69 3.90
CA LYS A 116 1.72 -18.21 2.63
C LYS A 116 0.21 -18.00 2.75
N SER A 117 -0.51 -18.91 3.40
CA SER A 117 -1.94 -18.80 3.63
C SER A 117 -2.27 -17.67 4.61
N LEU A 118 -1.51 -17.56 5.71
CA LEU A 118 -1.65 -16.48 6.69
C LEU A 118 -1.42 -15.10 6.06
N LEU A 119 -0.40 -14.97 5.21
CA LEU A 119 -0.12 -13.71 4.48
C LEU A 119 -1.29 -13.32 3.58
N LYS A 120 -1.83 -14.25 2.80
CA LYS A 120 -2.99 -13.99 1.93
C LYS A 120 -4.20 -13.52 2.74
N TRP A 121 -4.51 -14.26 3.80
CA TRP A 121 -5.67 -13.96 4.64
C TRP A 121 -5.48 -12.65 5.40
N GLY A 122 -4.30 -12.43 5.97
CA GLY A 122 -3.93 -11.21 6.67
C GLY A 122 -4.01 -9.96 5.81
N MET A 123 -3.47 -10.00 4.57
CA MET A 123 -3.57 -8.88 3.62
C MET A 123 -5.03 -8.58 3.27
N GLY A 124 -5.83 -9.60 2.99
CA GLY A 124 -7.25 -9.44 2.69
C GLY A 124 -8.03 -8.84 3.85
N LEU A 125 -7.78 -9.33 5.07
CA LEU A 125 -8.43 -8.84 6.29
C LEU A 125 -8.04 -7.39 6.60
N THR A 126 -6.75 -7.04 6.49
CA THR A 126 -6.25 -5.67 6.68
C THR A 126 -6.91 -4.71 5.70
N PHE A 127 -6.99 -5.08 4.43
CA PHE A 127 -7.63 -4.27 3.41
C PHE A 127 -9.15 -4.10 3.64
N THR A 128 -9.84 -5.18 4.00
CA THR A 128 -11.28 -5.14 4.31
C THR A 128 -11.57 -4.28 5.54
N PHE A 129 -10.76 -4.39 6.58
CA PHE A 129 -10.88 -3.57 7.78
C PHE A 129 -10.68 -2.09 7.47
N PHE A 130 -9.70 -1.78 6.62
CA PHE A 130 -9.46 -0.41 6.16
C PHE A 130 -10.66 0.15 5.39
N LEU A 131 -11.17 -0.59 4.40
CA LEU A 131 -12.35 -0.19 3.63
C LEU A 131 -13.57 0.04 4.53
N GLY A 132 -13.83 -0.86 5.48
CA GLY A 132 -14.89 -0.69 6.45
C GLY A 132 -14.75 0.59 7.29
N SER A 133 -13.54 0.86 7.76
CA SER A 133 -13.24 2.07 8.55
C SER A 133 -13.42 3.37 7.75
N VAL A 134 -13.00 3.39 6.49
CA VAL A 134 -13.16 4.53 5.59
C VAL A 134 -14.64 4.75 5.25
N SER A 135 -15.39 3.68 4.98
CA SER A 135 -16.82 3.75 4.64
C SER A 135 -17.65 4.32 5.79
N ILE A 136 -17.44 3.87 7.01
CA ILE A 136 -18.16 4.37 8.20
C ILE A 136 -17.92 5.87 8.39
N LYS A 137 -16.69 6.34 8.17
CA LYS A 137 -16.33 7.75 8.34
C LYS A 137 -16.94 8.64 7.27
N SER A 138 -16.97 8.19 6.00
CA SER A 138 -17.55 8.97 4.92
C SER A 138 -19.06 9.19 5.11
N LEU A 139 -19.77 8.21 5.66
CA LEU A 139 -21.19 8.31 5.98
C LEU A 139 -21.47 9.31 7.10
N ASN A 140 -20.65 9.31 8.15
CA ASN A 140 -20.82 10.23 9.28
C ASN A 140 -20.48 11.68 8.91
N ALA A 141 -19.48 11.91 8.06
CA ALA A 141 -19.11 13.26 7.61
C ALA A 141 -20.19 13.91 6.75
N ALA A 142 -20.82 13.17 5.86
CA ALA A 142 -21.89 13.68 4.99
C ALA A 142 -23.14 14.17 5.75
N GLY A 143 -23.41 13.60 6.94
CA GLY A 143 -24.58 13.98 7.77
C GLY A 143 -24.37 15.24 8.61
N LEU A 144 -23.15 15.53 9.04
CA LEU A 144 -22.85 16.63 9.97
C LEU A 144 -22.64 17.98 9.27
N ASP A 145 -22.05 18.00 8.08
CA ASP A 145 -21.74 19.25 7.37
C ASP A 145 -22.98 19.98 6.84
N SER A 146 -24.02 19.28 6.44
CA SER A 146 -25.24 19.88 5.92
C SER A 146 -26.05 20.63 7.01
N ALA A 147 -26.02 20.15 8.25
CA ALA A 147 -26.76 20.80 9.36
C ALA A 147 -26.06 22.05 9.88
N GLY A 148 -24.71 22.02 10.02
CA GLY A 148 -23.93 23.13 10.52
C GLY A 148 -23.95 24.35 9.59
N VAL A 149 -23.83 24.13 8.29
CA VAL A 149 -23.86 25.20 7.28
C VAL A 149 -25.25 25.84 7.18
N LYS A 150 -26.33 25.04 7.23
CA LYS A 150 -27.70 25.57 7.24
C LYS A 150 -27.99 26.41 8.48
N ALA A 151 -27.52 25.99 9.65
CA ALA A 151 -27.69 26.74 10.88
C ALA A 151 -26.94 28.09 10.86
N LEU A 152 -25.70 28.11 10.35
CA LEU A 152 -24.92 29.34 10.15
C LEU A 152 -25.59 30.30 9.15
N LYS A 153 -26.01 29.80 7.98
CA LYS A 153 -26.71 30.59 6.97
C LYS A 153 -27.98 31.19 7.55
N TYR A 154 -28.79 30.44 8.28
CA TYR A 154 -30.02 30.89 8.93
C TYR A 154 -29.78 31.96 10.01
N ALA A 155 -28.68 31.82 10.76
CA ALA A 155 -28.31 32.80 11.80
C ALA A 155 -27.85 34.13 11.19
N PHE A 156 -27.12 34.12 10.07
CA PHE A 156 -26.66 35.35 9.38
C PHE A 156 -27.78 36.04 8.61
N ASP A 157 -28.64 35.32 7.89
CA ASP A 157 -29.76 35.92 7.13
C ASP A 157 -30.78 36.62 8.04
N LYS A 158 -30.92 36.16 9.29
CA LYS A 158 -31.90 36.72 10.24
C LYS A 158 -31.36 37.86 11.10
N SER A 159 -30.02 38.01 11.20
CA SER A 159 -29.41 38.98 12.12
C SER A 159 -29.15 40.34 11.50
N VAL A 160 -29.01 40.50 10.19
CA VAL A 160 -28.69 41.79 9.53
C VAL A 160 -29.28 41.88 8.12
N PRO A 161 -30.46 42.52 7.94
CA PRO A 161 -31.23 42.46 6.66
C PRO A 161 -30.60 43.19 5.49
N VAL A 162 -29.66 44.11 5.68
CA VAL A 162 -29.11 44.93 4.57
C VAL A 162 -27.66 44.56 4.22
N VAL A 163 -26.88 44.04 5.15
CA VAL A 163 -25.47 43.70 4.95
C VAL A 163 -25.27 42.20 4.69
N GLY A 164 -26.25 41.36 5.07
CA GLY A 164 -26.21 39.91 4.99
C GLY A 164 -26.04 39.38 3.56
N GLY A 165 -26.67 40.04 2.56
CA GLY A 165 -26.58 39.62 1.15
C GLY A 165 -25.19 39.77 0.52
N VAL A 166 -24.44 40.82 0.90
CA VAL A 166 -23.06 41.02 0.38
C VAL A 166 -22.08 40.12 1.08
N ILE A 167 -22.26 39.91 2.36
CA ILE A 167 -21.38 39.01 3.18
C ILE A 167 -21.64 37.55 2.79
N SER A 168 -22.90 37.13 2.57
CA SER A 168 -23.23 35.78 2.14
C SER A 168 -22.71 35.48 0.73
N GLY A 169 -22.80 36.42 -0.22
CA GLY A 169 -22.26 36.27 -1.57
C GLY A 169 -20.72 36.14 -1.58
N THR A 170 -20.02 36.94 -0.77
CA THR A 170 -18.55 36.84 -0.62
C THR A 170 -18.12 35.52 0.04
N TYR A 171 -18.86 35.08 1.06
CA TYR A 171 -18.62 33.80 1.70
C TYR A 171 -18.86 32.60 0.78
N GLU A 172 -19.95 32.63 0.00
CA GLU A 172 -20.24 31.59 -1.01
C GLU A 172 -19.16 31.57 -2.11
N GLY A 173 -18.69 32.72 -2.57
CA GLY A 173 -17.58 32.81 -3.53
C GLY A 173 -16.26 32.28 -2.99
N LEU A 174 -15.90 32.62 -1.77
CA LEU A 174 -14.71 32.09 -1.09
C LEU A 174 -14.81 30.59 -0.88
N ARG A 175 -15.98 30.10 -0.46
CA ARG A 175 -16.23 28.66 -0.28
C ARG A 175 -16.14 27.92 -1.61
N ALA A 176 -16.73 28.43 -2.69
CA ALA A 176 -16.63 27.83 -4.02
C ALA A 176 -15.18 27.78 -4.49
N GLY A 177 -14.41 28.85 -4.33
CA GLY A 177 -12.98 28.88 -4.63
C GLY A 177 -12.17 27.85 -3.81
N ALA A 178 -12.45 27.72 -2.52
CA ALA A 178 -11.80 26.76 -1.64
C ALA A 178 -12.13 25.29 -2.03
N ILE A 179 -13.36 25.01 -2.47
CA ILE A 179 -13.76 23.70 -2.98
C ILE A 179 -13.00 23.34 -4.27
N VAL A 180 -12.88 24.28 -5.20
CA VAL A 180 -12.12 24.07 -6.44
C VAL A 180 -10.64 23.82 -6.14
N LEU A 181 -10.03 24.61 -5.27
CA LEU A 181 -8.64 24.48 -4.87
C LEU A 181 -8.39 23.13 -4.15
N LYS A 182 -9.29 22.73 -3.25
CA LYS A 182 -9.25 21.45 -2.56
C LYS A 182 -9.30 20.27 -3.54
N ASN A 183 -10.24 20.30 -4.49
CA ASN A 183 -10.39 19.23 -5.48
C ASN A 183 -9.15 19.15 -6.39
N ALA A 184 -8.61 20.29 -6.81
CA ALA A 184 -7.36 20.35 -7.57
C ALA A 184 -6.18 19.79 -6.78
N ALA A 185 -6.00 20.18 -5.52
CA ALA A 185 -4.93 19.68 -4.67
C ALA A 185 -5.06 18.16 -4.40
N GLY A 186 -6.27 17.67 -4.20
CA GLY A 186 -6.53 16.26 -4.00
C GLY A 186 -6.26 15.42 -5.25
N THR A 187 -6.65 15.90 -6.43
CA THR A 187 -6.31 15.19 -7.68
C THR A 187 -4.80 15.18 -7.93
N VAL A 188 -4.11 16.28 -7.67
CA VAL A 188 -2.64 16.33 -7.74
C VAL A 188 -2.00 15.35 -6.76
N ALA A 189 -2.49 15.26 -5.52
CA ALA A 189 -1.99 14.31 -4.54
C ALA A 189 -2.16 12.85 -4.98
N LEU A 190 -3.32 12.50 -5.56
CA LEU A 190 -3.57 11.16 -6.12
C LEU A 190 -2.65 10.85 -7.29
N LEU A 191 -2.43 11.81 -8.19
CA LEU A 191 -1.51 11.67 -9.32
C LEU A 191 -0.06 11.50 -8.85
N LEU A 192 0.36 12.26 -7.85
CA LEU A 192 1.70 12.14 -7.26
C LEU A 192 1.93 10.77 -6.63
N LEU A 193 0.96 10.23 -5.88
CA LEU A 193 1.04 8.89 -5.31
C LEU A 193 1.14 7.81 -6.40
N LEU A 194 0.34 7.93 -7.45
CA LEU A 194 0.38 6.99 -8.57
C LEU A 194 1.71 7.06 -9.32
N LEU A 195 2.19 8.28 -9.61
CA LEU A 195 3.45 8.50 -10.31
C LEU A 195 4.64 8.00 -9.47
N TYR A 196 4.62 8.24 -8.15
CA TYR A 196 5.62 7.75 -7.23
C TYR A 196 5.72 6.22 -7.24
N PHE A 197 4.58 5.52 -7.30
CA PHE A 197 4.56 4.05 -7.34
C PHE A 197 4.93 3.47 -8.69
N THR A 198 4.73 4.19 -9.79
CA THR A 198 4.89 3.65 -11.15
C THR A 198 6.31 3.14 -11.39
N ALA A 199 7.34 3.92 -11.05
CA ALA A 199 8.73 3.53 -11.29
C ALA A 199 9.17 2.31 -10.44
N PRO A 200 8.99 2.28 -9.10
CA PRO A 200 9.33 1.11 -8.30
C PRO A 200 8.42 -0.09 -8.62
N GLY A 201 7.12 0.14 -8.90
CA GLY A 201 6.17 -0.90 -9.24
C GLY A 201 6.58 -1.66 -10.51
N ILE A 202 6.99 -0.96 -11.57
CA ILE A 202 7.50 -1.58 -12.80
C ILE A 202 8.76 -2.39 -12.51
N ARG A 203 9.72 -1.87 -11.73
CA ARG A 203 10.95 -2.59 -11.38
C ARG A 203 10.64 -3.88 -10.62
N MET A 204 9.72 -3.81 -9.66
CA MET A 204 9.29 -4.95 -8.87
C MET A 204 8.61 -6.02 -9.74
N LEU A 205 7.73 -5.62 -10.65
CA LEU A 205 7.09 -6.52 -11.62
C LEU A 205 8.10 -7.18 -12.55
N CYS A 206 9.02 -6.41 -13.13
CA CYS A 206 10.08 -6.95 -13.99
C CYS A 206 10.92 -8.00 -13.27
N SER A 207 11.26 -7.75 -12.00
CA SER A 207 12.00 -8.69 -11.16
C SER A 207 11.21 -10.01 -10.93
N VAL A 208 9.92 -9.92 -10.61
CA VAL A 208 9.04 -11.10 -10.46
C VAL A 208 8.95 -11.90 -11.76
N ILE A 209 8.72 -11.22 -12.88
CA ILE A 209 8.59 -11.88 -14.20
C ILE A 209 9.90 -12.54 -14.59
N SER A 210 11.04 -11.86 -14.43
CA SER A 210 12.36 -12.40 -14.70
C SER A 210 12.63 -13.68 -13.91
N MET A 211 12.34 -13.69 -12.60
CA MET A 211 12.50 -14.88 -11.76
C MET A 211 11.58 -16.03 -12.19
N ARG A 212 10.33 -15.74 -12.55
CA ARG A 212 9.39 -16.76 -13.02
C ARG A 212 9.82 -17.39 -14.35
N ILE A 213 10.30 -16.57 -15.29
CA ILE A 213 10.83 -17.05 -16.57
C ILE A 213 12.06 -17.93 -16.32
N THR A 214 13.00 -17.48 -15.48
CA THR A 214 14.19 -18.26 -15.16
C THR A 214 13.82 -19.59 -14.47
N ALA A 215 12.85 -19.60 -13.56
CA ALA A 215 12.35 -20.81 -12.92
C ALA A 215 11.74 -21.79 -13.95
N ALA A 216 10.99 -21.28 -14.93
CA ALA A 216 10.40 -22.08 -16.00
C ALA A 216 11.47 -22.69 -16.92
N ILE A 217 12.51 -21.93 -17.26
CA ILE A 217 13.65 -22.44 -18.07
C ILE A 217 14.39 -23.55 -17.33
N CYS A 218 14.66 -23.36 -16.02
CA CYS A 218 15.30 -24.38 -15.19
C CYS A 218 14.44 -25.66 -15.06
N ALA A 219 13.11 -25.52 -15.03
CA ALA A 219 12.20 -26.65 -15.01
C ALA A 219 12.29 -27.51 -16.30
N VAL A 220 12.46 -26.87 -17.46
CA VAL A 220 12.63 -27.55 -18.75
C VAL A 220 14.01 -28.23 -18.84
N ALA A 221 15.02 -27.68 -18.18
CA ALA A 221 16.38 -28.24 -18.12
C ALA A 221 16.53 -29.43 -17.15
N ASP A 222 15.44 -29.95 -16.61
CA ASP A 222 15.37 -31.07 -15.64
C ASP A 222 15.99 -30.80 -14.25
N ASP A 223 16.20 -29.53 -13.90
CA ASP A 223 16.71 -29.12 -12.60
C ASP A 223 15.54 -28.71 -11.66
N GLY A 224 14.74 -29.67 -11.27
CA GLY A 224 13.53 -29.47 -10.45
C GLY A 224 13.80 -28.77 -9.10
N ARG A 225 15.01 -28.92 -8.52
CA ARG A 225 15.39 -28.24 -7.26
C ARG A 225 15.58 -26.74 -7.47
N ILE A 226 16.38 -26.36 -8.46
CA ILE A 226 16.67 -24.96 -8.77
C ILE A 226 15.39 -24.24 -9.21
N SER A 227 14.58 -24.87 -10.05
CA SER A 227 13.28 -24.34 -10.47
C SER A 227 12.34 -24.08 -9.28
N ALA A 228 12.23 -25.02 -8.34
CA ALA A 228 11.38 -24.88 -7.17
C ALA A 228 11.87 -23.75 -6.23
N MET A 229 13.18 -23.58 -6.10
CA MET A 229 13.77 -22.48 -5.32
C MET A 229 13.51 -21.11 -5.94
N LEU A 230 13.72 -20.98 -7.26
CA LEU A 230 13.45 -19.74 -7.98
C LEU A 230 11.96 -19.40 -7.95
N THR A 231 11.09 -20.40 -8.01
CA THR A 231 9.63 -20.20 -7.85
C THR A 231 9.29 -19.69 -6.45
N ALA A 232 9.92 -20.22 -5.40
CA ALA A 232 9.73 -19.75 -4.03
C ALA A 232 10.20 -18.30 -3.84
N ALA A 233 11.33 -17.94 -4.43
CA ALA A 233 11.84 -16.56 -4.43
C ALA A 233 10.89 -15.63 -5.21
N ALA A 234 10.43 -16.03 -6.39
CA ALA A 234 9.47 -15.27 -7.19
C ALA A 234 8.13 -15.07 -6.47
N ASP A 235 7.64 -16.08 -5.76
CA ASP A 235 6.45 -15.97 -4.92
C ASP A 235 6.64 -14.93 -3.82
N SER A 236 7.79 -14.93 -3.15
CA SER A 236 8.12 -13.95 -2.10
C SER A 236 8.17 -12.52 -2.66
N CYS A 237 8.79 -12.33 -3.81
CA CYS A 237 8.81 -11.06 -4.52
C CYS A 237 7.40 -10.61 -4.93
N THR A 238 6.52 -11.55 -5.33
CA THR A 238 5.12 -11.27 -5.64
C THR A 238 4.36 -10.76 -4.42
N TYR A 239 4.58 -11.35 -3.24
CA TYR A 239 3.96 -10.86 -2.00
C TYR A 239 4.49 -9.49 -1.57
N MET A 240 5.79 -9.22 -1.73
CA MET A 240 6.35 -7.88 -1.47
C MET A 240 5.72 -6.82 -2.37
N PHE A 241 5.58 -7.14 -3.67
CA PHE A 241 4.87 -6.26 -4.60
C PHE A 241 3.41 -6.04 -4.20
N ALA A 242 2.69 -7.10 -3.84
CA ALA A 242 1.28 -7.02 -3.43
C ALA A 242 1.10 -6.14 -2.18
N VAL A 243 1.95 -6.30 -1.16
CA VAL A 243 1.93 -5.48 0.06
C VAL A 243 2.18 -4.01 -0.27
N SER A 244 3.17 -3.71 -1.12
CA SER A 244 3.46 -2.34 -1.56
C SER A 244 2.30 -1.71 -2.33
N ALA A 245 1.69 -2.48 -3.25
CA ALA A 245 0.54 -2.03 -4.03
C ALA A 245 -0.68 -1.76 -3.14
N ILE A 246 -0.95 -2.63 -2.16
CA ILE A 246 -2.04 -2.43 -1.19
C ILE A 246 -1.78 -1.18 -0.34
N ALA A 247 -0.56 -0.95 0.13
CA ALA A 247 -0.20 0.24 0.90
C ALA A 247 -0.47 1.54 0.11
N VAL A 248 -0.07 1.59 -1.16
CA VAL A 248 -0.33 2.71 -2.06
C VAL A 248 -1.83 2.92 -2.26
N LEU A 249 -2.55 1.84 -2.55
CA LEU A 249 -3.99 1.87 -2.82
C LEU A 249 -4.78 2.34 -1.58
N MET A 250 -4.37 1.91 -0.38
CA MET A 250 -4.98 2.38 0.87
C MET A 250 -4.76 3.88 1.09
N ASN A 251 -3.55 4.39 0.85
CA ASN A 251 -3.28 5.83 0.94
C ASN A 251 -4.06 6.62 -0.12
N MET A 252 -4.17 6.14 -1.36
CA MET A 252 -5.01 6.76 -2.39
C MET A 252 -6.48 6.81 -1.97
N LEU A 253 -7.01 5.72 -1.43
CA LEU A 253 -8.39 5.67 -0.94
C LEU A 253 -8.61 6.60 0.26
N ALA A 254 -7.63 6.74 1.17
CA ALA A 254 -7.71 7.66 2.29
C ALA A 254 -7.80 9.13 1.82
N VAL A 255 -6.97 9.51 0.85
CA VAL A 255 -7.02 10.85 0.23
C VAL A 255 -8.34 11.06 -0.50
N ALA A 256 -8.79 10.08 -1.30
CA ALA A 256 -10.08 10.15 -2.01
C ALA A 256 -11.26 10.29 -1.03
N ALA A 257 -11.26 9.51 0.06
CA ALA A 257 -12.31 9.60 1.07
C ALA A 257 -12.33 10.97 1.80
N ALA A 258 -11.14 11.54 2.08
CA ALA A 258 -11.05 12.89 2.65
C ALA A 258 -11.62 13.96 1.71
N LEU A 259 -11.43 13.81 0.39
CA LEU A 259 -11.99 14.69 -0.61
C LEU A 259 -13.52 14.59 -0.69
N LEU A 260 -14.05 13.36 -0.68
CA LEU A 260 -15.48 13.10 -0.75
C LEU A 260 -16.20 13.55 0.52
N ALA A 261 -15.66 13.29 1.69
CA ALA A 261 -16.26 13.68 2.97
C ALA A 261 -16.46 15.19 3.13
N SER A 262 -15.69 15.99 2.40
CA SER A 262 -15.75 17.46 2.44
C SER A 262 -16.46 18.09 1.22
N GLY A 263 -17.04 17.29 0.36
CA GLY A 263 -17.67 17.73 -0.91
C GLY A 263 -19.20 17.71 -0.92
N VAL A 264 -19.83 17.25 0.15
CA VAL A 264 -21.30 17.15 0.24
C VAL A 264 -21.83 18.36 1.01
N GLY A 265 -22.25 19.36 0.26
CA GLY A 265 -22.96 20.54 0.77
C GLY A 265 -23.42 21.42 -0.35
#